data_7afea468d05283d0537d23ca6fbf6822
#
_entry.id   7afea468d05283d0537d23ca6fbf6822
#
_cell.length_a   1.000
_cell.length_b   1.000
_cell.length_c   1.000
_cell.angle_alpha   90.00
_cell.angle_beta   90.00
_cell.angle_gamma   90.00
#
_symmetry.space_group_name_H-M   'P 1'
#
loop_
_entity.id
_entity.type
_entity.pdbx_description
1 polymer ?
#
loop_
_entity_poly.entity_id
_entity_poly.type
_entity_poly.pdbx_seq_one_letter_code
_entity_poly.pdbx_strand_id
1 'polypeptide(L)'
;MKLWSIKGNTQKLDGGAMFGNAPRAMWERWARPDAANRIDLACRALLASPLNGRTVLFETGIGAFFEPELRQRYGVQEDRHVLVESLHAAGFEHEDIDVVVLSHLHFDHAGGLLAPWAEGRAPELLFPNATYLVGAAHWQRAQHPHPRDRASFIPELPALLEASGRLELVDGPHSRALGDAVRFSFSDGHTPGLMLAEIVGPMTVDGQPHGGVVFCADLIPGRPWVHLPVTMGYDRNAELLIDEKRAFLEDKLARGVRLFFTHDPECAMAQVVRDDKGRFAAAHEVAELRARPLAA
;
A
#
# COMPACT_ATOMS: atom_id res chain seq x y z
N MET A 1 20.89 -2.19 3.61
CA MET A 1 19.48 -2.43 3.29
C MET A 1 19.25 -2.17 1.80
N LYS A 2 18.54 -3.05 1.16
CA LYS A 2 18.11 -2.95 -0.25
C LYS A 2 16.61 -3.00 -0.35
N LEU A 3 16.05 -2.40 -1.39
CA LEU A 3 14.62 -2.29 -1.65
C LEU A 3 14.26 -2.94 -2.99
N TRP A 4 13.09 -3.58 -3.04
CA TRP A 4 12.49 -4.13 -4.25
C TRP A 4 11.02 -3.70 -4.34
N SER A 5 10.57 -3.35 -5.53
CA SER A 5 9.16 -3.26 -5.82
C SER A 5 8.65 -4.64 -6.25
N ILE A 6 7.85 -5.27 -5.43
CA ILE A 6 7.29 -6.60 -5.68
C ILE A 6 5.93 -6.42 -6.36
N LYS A 7 5.78 -7.01 -7.55
CA LYS A 7 4.51 -6.96 -8.28
C LYS A 7 3.51 -7.88 -7.60
N GLY A 8 2.30 -7.38 -7.37
CA GLY A 8 1.14 -8.18 -7.04
C GLY A 8 0.26 -8.38 -8.28
N ASN A 9 -0.88 -9.05 -8.10
CA ASN A 9 -1.91 -9.15 -9.13
C ASN A 9 -2.40 -7.75 -9.51
N THR A 10 -2.72 -7.54 -10.79
CA THR A 10 -3.23 -6.26 -11.27
C THR A 10 -4.76 -6.23 -11.23
N GLN A 11 -5.30 -5.02 -11.15
CA GLN A 11 -6.74 -4.79 -11.04
C GLN A 11 -7.20 -3.71 -12.02
N LYS A 12 -8.47 -3.77 -12.43
CA LYS A 12 -9.14 -2.69 -13.17
C LYS A 12 -10.36 -2.22 -12.41
N LEU A 13 -10.37 -0.94 -12.02
CA LEU A 13 -11.51 -0.30 -11.35
C LEU A 13 -12.04 0.88 -12.17
N ASP A 14 -13.30 1.27 -11.92
CA ASP A 14 -13.91 2.45 -12.55
C ASP A 14 -13.08 3.71 -12.28
N GLY A 15 -12.68 4.41 -13.33
CA GLY A 15 -11.84 5.61 -13.23
C GLY A 15 -12.54 6.76 -12.52
N GLY A 16 -13.87 6.86 -12.63
CA GLY A 16 -14.65 7.86 -11.89
C GLY A 16 -14.61 7.59 -10.38
N ALA A 17 -14.71 6.32 -9.98
CA ALA A 17 -14.57 5.93 -8.57
C ALA A 17 -13.15 6.17 -8.05
N MET A 18 -12.12 5.91 -8.85
CA MET A 18 -10.72 6.12 -8.46
C MET A 18 -10.33 7.60 -8.39
N PHE A 19 -10.96 8.47 -9.17
CA PHE A 19 -10.65 9.91 -9.20
C PHE A 19 -11.72 10.79 -8.52
N GLY A 20 -12.73 10.17 -7.93
CA GLY A 20 -13.73 10.85 -7.11
C GLY A 20 -14.42 12.00 -7.84
N ASN A 21 -14.26 13.22 -7.32
CA ASN A 21 -14.86 14.42 -7.88
C ASN A 21 -14.09 15.04 -9.06
N ALA A 22 -12.94 14.50 -9.45
CA ALA A 22 -12.20 15.00 -10.60
C ALA A 22 -12.96 14.70 -11.91
N PRO A 23 -13.20 15.68 -12.80
CA PRO A 23 -13.89 15.44 -14.07
C PRO A 23 -13.09 14.46 -14.96
N ARG A 24 -13.81 13.59 -15.70
CA ARG A 24 -13.19 12.63 -16.63
C ARG A 24 -12.22 13.29 -17.60
N ALA A 25 -12.58 14.44 -18.19
CA ALA A 25 -11.73 15.18 -19.11
C ALA A 25 -10.38 15.61 -18.49
N MET A 26 -10.27 15.62 -17.15
CA MET A 26 -9.03 15.84 -16.42
C MET A 26 -8.28 14.54 -16.19
N TRP A 27 -8.91 13.55 -15.56
CA TRP A 27 -8.22 12.35 -15.11
C TRP A 27 -7.87 11.36 -16.24
N GLU A 28 -8.61 11.34 -17.36
CA GLU A 28 -8.27 10.49 -18.50
C GLU A 28 -6.92 10.82 -19.15
N ARG A 29 -6.33 11.98 -18.81
CA ARG A 29 -4.95 12.36 -19.19
C ARG A 29 -3.91 11.67 -18.32
N TRP A 30 -4.28 11.25 -17.12
CA TRP A 30 -3.40 10.57 -16.17
C TRP A 30 -3.52 9.06 -16.22
N ALA A 31 -4.74 8.57 -16.44
CA ALA A 31 -5.04 7.16 -16.51
C ALA A 31 -6.06 6.92 -17.64
N ARG A 32 -5.61 6.26 -18.70
CA ARG A 32 -6.44 6.02 -19.89
C ARG A 32 -7.48 4.93 -19.59
N PRO A 33 -8.80 5.24 -19.67
CA PRO A 33 -9.82 4.24 -19.39
C PRO A 33 -10.03 3.28 -20.56
N ASP A 34 -10.46 2.06 -20.25
CA ASP A 34 -11.02 1.11 -21.22
C ASP A 34 -12.47 1.46 -21.61
N ALA A 35 -13.08 0.63 -22.47
CA ALA A 35 -14.45 0.82 -22.94
C ALA A 35 -15.50 0.77 -21.81
N ALA A 36 -15.18 0.12 -20.69
CA ALA A 36 -16.02 0.05 -19.49
C ALA A 36 -15.69 1.15 -18.44
N ASN A 37 -14.95 2.20 -18.84
CA ASN A 37 -14.50 3.30 -17.97
C ASN A 37 -13.53 2.87 -16.87
N ARG A 38 -12.88 1.70 -16.98
CA ARG A 38 -11.96 1.18 -15.98
C ARG A 38 -10.52 1.57 -16.33
N ILE A 39 -9.74 1.85 -15.31
CA ILE A 39 -8.31 2.15 -15.40
C ILE A 39 -7.48 0.99 -14.85
N ASP A 40 -6.25 0.85 -15.33
CA ASP A 40 -5.29 -0.13 -14.83
C ASP A 40 -4.72 0.31 -13.48
N LEU A 41 -4.67 -0.61 -12.54
CA LEU A 41 -4.07 -0.44 -11.22
C LEU A 41 -3.07 -1.56 -10.95
N ALA A 42 -1.89 -1.21 -10.49
CA ALA A 42 -1.01 -2.14 -9.80
C ALA A 42 -1.57 -2.41 -8.39
N CYS A 43 -1.19 -3.55 -7.79
CA CYS A 43 -1.30 -3.78 -6.35
C CYS A 43 0.10 -4.20 -5.88
N ARG A 44 0.98 -3.22 -5.78
CA ARG A 44 2.42 -3.41 -5.59
C ARG A 44 2.78 -3.39 -4.11
N ALA A 45 3.66 -4.32 -3.70
CA ALA A 45 4.28 -4.35 -2.39
C ALA A 45 5.71 -3.79 -2.43
N LEU A 46 6.21 -3.32 -1.30
CA LEU A 46 7.60 -2.92 -1.10
C LEU A 46 8.29 -3.95 -0.22
N LEU A 47 9.39 -4.53 -0.70
CA LEU A 47 10.25 -5.41 0.09
C LEU A 47 11.52 -4.67 0.51
N ALA A 48 11.88 -4.77 1.79
CA ALA A 48 13.12 -4.23 2.35
C ALA A 48 13.91 -5.33 3.08
N SER A 49 15.17 -5.56 2.67
CA SER A 49 16.03 -6.58 3.30
C SER A 49 17.52 -6.19 3.23
N PRO A 50 18.32 -6.40 4.31
CA PRO A 50 17.84 -6.51 5.68
C PRO A 50 17.41 -5.16 6.22
N LEU A 51 16.24 -5.10 6.87
CA LEU A 51 15.74 -3.95 7.62
C LEU A 51 15.72 -4.32 9.11
N ASN A 52 16.59 -3.73 9.89
CA ASN A 52 16.84 -4.12 11.29
C ASN A 52 17.07 -5.66 11.45
N GLY A 53 17.86 -6.23 10.51
CA GLY A 53 18.16 -7.66 10.49
C GLY A 53 17.04 -8.57 9.98
N ARG A 54 15.92 -8.03 9.49
CA ARG A 54 14.73 -8.75 9.04
C ARG A 54 14.43 -8.52 7.58
N THR A 55 13.72 -9.44 6.96
CA THR A 55 13.09 -9.29 5.65
C THR A 55 11.65 -8.83 5.85
N VAL A 56 11.35 -7.61 5.41
CA VAL A 56 10.08 -6.92 5.68
C VAL A 56 9.34 -6.64 4.38
N LEU A 57 8.09 -7.09 4.32
CA LEU A 57 7.18 -6.83 3.20
C LEU A 57 6.11 -5.82 3.63
N PHE A 58 6.01 -4.70 2.91
CA PHE A 58 4.96 -3.70 3.11
C PHE A 58 3.86 -3.98 2.10
N GLU A 59 2.71 -4.39 2.61
CA GLU A 59 1.54 -4.90 1.92
C GLU A 59 1.75 -6.20 1.10
N THR A 60 0.65 -6.74 0.60
CA THR A 60 0.65 -7.99 -0.17
C THR A 60 -0.16 -7.90 -1.46
N GLY A 61 -0.78 -6.75 -1.71
CA GLY A 61 -1.67 -6.57 -2.85
C GLY A 61 -2.92 -7.45 -2.77
N ILE A 62 -3.58 -7.63 -3.92
CA ILE A 62 -4.88 -8.30 -3.99
C ILE A 62 -4.76 -9.84 -3.98
N GLY A 63 -3.65 -10.41 -4.50
CA GLY A 63 -3.46 -11.85 -4.57
C GLY A 63 -4.45 -12.59 -5.49
N ALA A 64 -4.65 -13.89 -5.22
CA ALA A 64 -5.46 -14.79 -6.03
C ALA A 64 -6.52 -15.57 -5.20
N PHE A 65 -6.96 -14.99 -4.09
CA PHE A 65 -7.85 -15.65 -3.14
C PHE A 65 -9.34 -15.65 -3.53
N PHE A 66 -9.73 -14.78 -4.45
CA PHE A 66 -11.11 -14.69 -4.91
C PHE A 66 -11.50 -15.89 -5.76
N GLU A 67 -12.70 -16.39 -5.53
CA GLU A 67 -13.37 -17.31 -6.46
C GLU A 67 -13.52 -16.65 -7.85
N PRO A 68 -13.68 -17.43 -8.93
CA PRO A 68 -13.67 -16.90 -10.30
C PRO A 68 -14.68 -15.77 -10.57
N GLU A 69 -15.90 -15.86 -9.99
CA GLU A 69 -16.95 -14.85 -10.16
C GLU A 69 -16.54 -13.50 -9.49
N LEU A 70 -16.07 -13.55 -8.23
CA LEU A 70 -15.62 -12.38 -7.51
C LEU A 70 -14.35 -11.78 -8.12
N ARG A 71 -13.42 -12.61 -8.58
CA ARG A 71 -12.23 -12.18 -9.34
C ARG A 71 -12.63 -11.33 -10.54
N GLN A 72 -13.59 -11.79 -11.34
CA GLN A 72 -14.10 -11.05 -12.50
C GLN A 72 -14.79 -9.75 -12.05
N ARG A 73 -15.64 -9.83 -11.02
CA ARG A 73 -16.39 -8.68 -10.48
C ARG A 73 -15.48 -7.55 -10.00
N TYR A 74 -14.41 -7.91 -9.30
CA TYR A 74 -13.45 -6.95 -8.76
C TYR A 74 -12.32 -6.60 -9.74
N GLY A 75 -12.38 -7.10 -10.96
CA GLY A 75 -11.48 -6.72 -12.04
C GLY A 75 -10.05 -7.20 -11.89
N VAL A 76 -9.81 -8.27 -11.11
CA VAL A 76 -8.48 -8.89 -10.95
C VAL A 76 -8.11 -9.60 -12.25
N GLN A 77 -6.93 -9.31 -12.79
CA GLN A 77 -6.57 -9.73 -14.13
C GLN A 77 -5.95 -11.14 -14.16
N GLU A 78 -5.11 -11.48 -13.20
CA GLU A 78 -4.43 -12.76 -13.16
C GLU A 78 -5.15 -13.75 -12.22
N ASP A 79 -5.09 -15.04 -12.54
CA ASP A 79 -5.63 -16.14 -11.75
C ASP A 79 -4.59 -16.89 -10.91
N ARG A 80 -3.32 -16.52 -11.04
CA ARG A 80 -2.17 -17.01 -10.30
C ARG A 80 -1.71 -15.99 -9.26
N HIS A 81 -0.93 -16.42 -8.29
CA HIS A 81 -0.47 -15.55 -7.20
C HIS A 81 0.81 -14.78 -7.60
N VAL A 82 0.63 -13.63 -8.28
CA VAL A 82 1.74 -12.84 -8.84
C VAL A 82 2.73 -12.35 -7.78
N LEU A 83 2.27 -12.03 -6.57
CA LEU A 83 3.15 -11.60 -5.47
C LEU A 83 4.19 -12.68 -5.14
N VAL A 84 3.76 -13.93 -4.96
CA VAL A 84 4.66 -15.05 -4.62
C VAL A 84 5.68 -15.29 -5.74
N GLU A 85 5.22 -15.29 -6.99
CA GLU A 85 6.13 -15.41 -8.14
C GLU A 85 7.14 -14.26 -8.22
N SER A 86 6.71 -13.04 -7.88
CA SER A 86 7.57 -11.86 -7.89
C SER A 86 8.59 -11.87 -6.74
N LEU A 87 8.21 -12.37 -5.57
CA LEU A 87 9.14 -12.63 -4.45
C LEU A 87 10.21 -13.63 -4.88
N HIS A 88 9.79 -14.78 -5.44
CA HIS A 88 10.72 -15.80 -5.95
C HIS A 88 11.69 -15.23 -7.00
N ALA A 89 11.19 -14.44 -7.95
CA ALA A 89 12.02 -13.77 -8.96
C ALA A 89 13.00 -12.75 -8.35
N ALA A 90 12.69 -12.19 -7.19
CA ALA A 90 13.58 -11.32 -6.42
C ALA A 90 14.58 -12.08 -5.53
N GLY A 91 14.48 -13.42 -5.47
CA GLY A 91 15.35 -14.31 -4.68
C GLY A 91 14.85 -14.54 -3.25
N PHE A 92 13.57 -14.40 -3.00
CA PHE A 92 12.92 -14.64 -1.70
C PHE A 92 11.76 -15.60 -1.83
N GLU A 93 11.65 -16.53 -0.89
CA GLU A 93 10.44 -17.32 -0.72
C GLU A 93 9.49 -16.63 0.28
N HIS A 94 8.22 -17.00 0.29
CA HIS A 94 7.26 -16.41 1.23
C HIS A 94 7.56 -16.76 2.69
N GLU A 95 8.29 -17.86 2.93
CA GLU A 95 8.81 -18.26 4.24
C GLU A 95 9.96 -17.39 4.73
N ASP A 96 10.65 -16.65 3.84
CA ASP A 96 11.74 -15.74 4.19
C ASP A 96 11.25 -14.41 4.75
N ILE A 97 9.94 -14.16 4.72
CA ILE A 97 9.36 -12.91 5.21
C ILE A 97 9.17 -12.98 6.73
N ASP A 98 9.91 -12.14 7.44
CA ASP A 98 9.87 -12.05 8.91
C ASP A 98 8.73 -11.15 9.41
N VAL A 99 8.39 -10.11 8.63
CA VAL A 99 7.37 -9.13 9.00
C VAL A 99 6.57 -8.72 7.75
N VAL A 100 5.24 -8.72 7.87
CA VAL A 100 4.34 -8.10 6.90
C VAL A 100 3.70 -6.89 7.55
N VAL A 101 3.86 -5.71 6.95
CA VAL A 101 3.25 -4.45 7.39
C VAL A 101 2.05 -4.16 6.51
N LEU A 102 0.87 -4.08 7.10
CA LEU A 102 -0.38 -3.81 6.39
C LEU A 102 -0.84 -2.39 6.71
N SER A 103 -0.94 -1.56 5.68
CA SER A 103 -1.44 -0.20 5.86
C SER A 103 -2.90 -0.22 6.29
N HIS A 104 -3.68 -1.08 5.65
CA HIS A 104 -5.07 -1.37 5.98
C HIS A 104 -5.48 -2.75 5.40
N LEU A 105 -6.69 -3.21 5.74
CA LEU A 105 -7.14 -4.57 5.44
C LEU A 105 -8.18 -4.62 4.31
N HIS A 106 -8.20 -3.65 3.38
CA HIS A 106 -8.96 -3.80 2.15
C HIS A 106 -8.36 -4.93 1.31
N PHE A 107 -9.19 -5.61 0.52
CA PHE A 107 -8.81 -6.84 -0.18
C PHE A 107 -7.65 -6.64 -1.16
N ASP A 108 -7.52 -5.46 -1.75
CA ASP A 108 -6.48 -5.13 -2.73
C ASP A 108 -5.13 -4.76 -2.12
N HIS A 109 -5.06 -4.71 -0.78
CA HIS A 109 -3.85 -4.52 0.02
C HIS A 109 -3.46 -5.74 0.84
N ALA A 110 -4.45 -6.51 1.30
CA ALA A 110 -4.24 -7.63 2.22
C ALA A 110 -4.61 -9.01 1.63
N GLY A 111 -5.23 -9.05 0.45
CA GLY A 111 -5.67 -10.30 -0.16
C GLY A 111 -4.53 -11.26 -0.52
N GLY A 112 -3.35 -10.71 -0.84
CA GLY A 112 -2.15 -11.50 -1.11
C GLY A 112 -1.57 -12.22 0.11
N LEU A 113 -2.10 -11.97 1.31
CA LEU A 113 -1.81 -12.82 2.49
C LEU A 113 -2.36 -14.23 2.35
N LEU A 114 -3.38 -14.41 1.50
CA LEU A 114 -4.12 -15.65 1.41
C LEU A 114 -3.65 -16.53 0.25
N ALA A 115 -3.66 -17.84 0.47
CA ALA A 115 -3.44 -18.83 -0.57
C ALA A 115 -4.41 -18.63 -1.75
N PRO A 116 -4.01 -19.00 -2.97
CA PRO A 116 -4.91 -18.99 -4.11
C PRO A 116 -6.20 -19.75 -3.83
N TRP A 117 -7.32 -19.19 -4.28
CA TRP A 117 -8.60 -19.85 -4.16
C TRP A 117 -8.59 -21.27 -4.76
N ALA A 118 -9.16 -22.21 -4.06
CA ALA A 118 -9.40 -23.55 -4.56
C ALA A 118 -10.77 -24.03 -4.06
N GLU A 119 -11.53 -24.67 -4.94
CA GLU A 119 -12.86 -25.19 -4.60
C GLU A 119 -12.82 -26.13 -3.39
N GLY A 120 -13.68 -25.88 -2.41
CA GLY A 120 -13.77 -26.68 -1.19
C GLY A 120 -12.65 -26.46 -0.17
N ARG A 121 -11.75 -25.50 -0.38
CA ARG A 121 -10.72 -25.14 0.59
C ARG A 121 -11.08 -23.87 1.34
N ALA A 122 -10.84 -23.86 2.65
CA ALA A 122 -10.92 -22.65 3.45
C ALA A 122 -9.73 -21.72 3.15
N PRO A 123 -9.89 -20.40 3.31
CA PRO A 123 -8.78 -19.44 3.20
C PRO A 123 -7.66 -19.76 4.21
N GLU A 124 -6.41 -19.63 3.78
CA GLU A 124 -5.22 -19.95 4.57
C GLU A 124 -4.15 -18.85 4.38
N LEU A 125 -3.43 -18.48 5.46
CA LEU A 125 -2.34 -17.50 5.42
C LEU A 125 -1.08 -18.12 4.81
N LEU A 126 -0.46 -17.39 3.87
CA LEU A 126 0.73 -17.83 3.12
C LEU A 126 2.06 -17.60 3.83
N PHE A 127 2.16 -16.64 4.74
CA PHE A 127 3.44 -16.23 5.33
C PHE A 127 3.63 -16.88 6.71
N PRO A 128 4.19 -18.10 6.80
CA PRO A 128 4.17 -18.91 8.03
C PRO A 128 5.06 -18.33 9.14
N ASN A 129 6.10 -17.57 8.77
CA ASN A 129 7.09 -17.05 9.71
C ASN A 129 6.86 -15.56 10.06
N ALA A 130 5.98 -14.87 9.31
CA ALA A 130 5.83 -13.43 9.44
C ALA A 130 5.03 -13.01 10.69
N THR A 131 5.48 -11.96 11.36
CA THR A 131 4.65 -11.15 12.25
C THR A 131 3.84 -10.16 11.40
N TYR A 132 2.54 -10.05 11.63
CA TYR A 132 1.65 -9.15 10.90
C TYR A 132 1.41 -7.88 11.71
N LEU A 133 1.77 -6.72 11.15
CA LEU A 133 1.58 -5.41 11.76
C LEU A 133 0.37 -4.72 11.15
N VAL A 134 -0.58 -4.30 11.98
CA VAL A 134 -1.81 -3.60 11.60
C VAL A 134 -2.04 -2.43 12.54
N GLY A 135 -2.49 -1.29 12.05
CA GLY A 135 -2.90 -0.17 12.90
C GLY A 135 -4.04 -0.55 13.85
N ALA A 136 -3.92 -0.26 15.15
CA ALA A 136 -4.90 -0.66 16.15
C ALA A 136 -6.31 -0.10 15.87
N ALA A 137 -6.40 1.18 15.45
CA ALA A 137 -7.68 1.79 15.08
C ALA A 137 -8.26 1.14 13.81
N HIS A 138 -7.40 0.82 12.82
CA HIS A 138 -7.86 0.13 11.60
C HIS A 138 -8.30 -1.30 11.89
N TRP A 139 -7.64 -2.00 12.81
CA TRP A 139 -8.04 -3.32 13.25
C TRP A 139 -9.50 -3.34 13.77
N GLN A 140 -9.86 -2.36 14.62
CA GLN A 140 -11.24 -2.19 15.10
C GLN A 140 -12.21 -1.95 13.93
N ARG A 141 -11.79 -1.16 12.93
CA ARG A 141 -12.58 -0.93 11.71
C ARG A 141 -12.81 -2.20 10.92
N ALA A 142 -11.79 -3.03 10.74
CA ALA A 142 -11.86 -4.28 9.97
C ALA A 142 -12.76 -5.32 10.66
N GLN A 143 -12.75 -5.38 11.99
CA GLN A 143 -13.65 -6.27 12.75
C GLN A 143 -15.12 -5.80 12.69
N HIS A 144 -15.37 -4.49 12.55
CA HIS A 144 -16.70 -3.89 12.52
C HIS A 144 -16.86 -2.94 11.32
N PRO A 145 -16.82 -3.45 10.07
CA PRO A 145 -16.84 -2.62 8.89
C PRO A 145 -18.19 -1.90 8.72
N HIS A 146 -18.13 -0.63 8.34
CA HIS A 146 -19.33 0.15 8.06
C HIS A 146 -19.99 -0.34 6.74
N PRO A 147 -21.33 -0.25 6.57
CA PRO A 147 -21.99 -0.65 5.32
C PRO A 147 -21.41 -0.03 4.04
N ARG A 148 -20.77 1.15 4.14
CA ARG A 148 -20.16 1.82 2.99
C ARG A 148 -18.92 1.12 2.46
N ASP A 149 -18.10 0.51 3.31
CA ASP A 149 -16.82 -0.11 2.94
C ASP A 149 -16.73 -1.60 3.29
N ARG A 150 -17.83 -2.20 3.76
CA ARG A 150 -17.86 -3.63 4.10
C ARG A 150 -17.38 -4.53 2.95
N ALA A 151 -17.73 -4.18 1.72
CA ALA A 151 -17.34 -4.94 0.53
C ALA A 151 -15.84 -4.87 0.23
N SER A 152 -15.11 -3.96 0.84
CA SER A 152 -13.64 -3.84 0.69
C SER A 152 -12.88 -4.76 1.63
N PHE A 153 -13.53 -5.32 2.68
CA PHE A 153 -12.89 -6.21 3.65
C PHE A 153 -13.09 -7.67 3.30
N ILE A 154 -12.10 -8.50 3.64
CA ILE A 154 -12.16 -9.96 3.57
C ILE A 154 -12.70 -10.45 4.92
N PRO A 155 -13.91 -11.02 4.99
CA PRO A 155 -14.57 -11.32 6.27
C PRO A 155 -13.80 -12.28 7.17
N GLU A 156 -13.07 -13.23 6.58
CA GLU A 156 -12.34 -14.29 7.29
C GLU A 156 -10.97 -13.81 7.79
N LEU A 157 -10.40 -12.75 7.18
CA LEU A 157 -9.02 -12.34 7.43
C LEU A 157 -8.72 -11.95 8.89
N PRO A 158 -9.59 -11.18 9.60
CA PRO A 158 -9.31 -10.88 11.00
C PRO A 158 -9.18 -12.13 11.88
N ALA A 159 -10.06 -13.11 11.70
CA ALA A 159 -10.00 -14.35 12.47
C ALA A 159 -8.73 -15.16 12.17
N LEU A 160 -8.29 -15.20 10.92
CA LEU A 160 -7.05 -15.87 10.52
C LEU A 160 -5.81 -15.20 11.12
N LEU A 161 -5.76 -13.86 11.10
CA LEU A 161 -4.67 -13.10 11.70
C LEU A 161 -4.59 -13.31 13.22
N GLU A 162 -5.72 -13.28 13.93
CA GLU A 162 -5.76 -13.58 15.38
C GLU A 162 -5.33 -15.01 15.68
N ALA A 163 -5.88 -15.98 14.95
CA ALA A 163 -5.57 -17.41 15.13
C ALA A 163 -4.08 -17.73 14.87
N SER A 164 -3.40 -16.94 14.05
CA SER A 164 -1.96 -17.10 13.80
C SER A 164 -1.09 -16.90 15.04
N GLY A 165 -1.56 -16.16 16.03
CA GLY A 165 -0.78 -15.75 17.21
C GLY A 165 0.38 -14.78 16.90
N ARG A 166 0.45 -14.26 15.66
CA ARG A 166 1.55 -13.43 15.16
C ARG A 166 1.12 -12.02 14.76
N LEU A 167 -0.06 -11.59 15.23
CA LEU A 167 -0.57 -10.24 15.03
C LEU A 167 0.05 -9.26 16.04
N GLU A 168 0.55 -8.14 15.56
CA GLU A 168 0.96 -6.99 16.37
C GLU A 168 0.12 -5.77 15.98
N LEU A 169 -0.62 -5.22 16.94
CA LEU A 169 -1.36 -3.97 16.75
C LEU A 169 -0.48 -2.79 17.08
N VAL A 170 -0.39 -1.85 16.13
CA VAL A 170 0.44 -0.65 16.23
C VAL A 170 -0.46 0.55 16.52
N ASP A 171 -0.22 1.25 17.64
CA ASP A 171 -0.97 2.43 18.08
C ASP A 171 -0.12 3.68 18.24
N GLY A 172 1.19 3.57 17.95
CA GLY A 172 2.18 4.65 18.08
C GLY A 172 3.14 4.72 16.89
N PRO A 173 4.16 5.59 16.99
CA PRO A 173 5.10 5.81 15.89
C PRO A 173 6.07 4.65 15.62
N HIS A 174 6.14 3.65 16.49
CA HIS A 174 7.03 2.51 16.38
C HIS A 174 6.32 1.20 16.71
N SER A 175 6.83 0.08 16.17
CA SER A 175 6.39 -1.27 16.51
C SER A 175 7.47 -2.01 17.28
N ARG A 176 7.10 -3.06 18.01
CA ARG A 176 8.07 -3.94 18.69
C ARG A 176 8.93 -4.70 17.68
N ALA A 177 8.32 -5.10 16.56
CA ALA A 177 9.01 -5.88 15.54
C ALA A 177 10.09 -5.09 14.79
N LEU A 178 9.89 -3.79 14.54
CA LEU A 178 10.76 -3.00 13.66
C LEU A 178 11.52 -1.88 14.39
N GLY A 179 11.13 -1.50 15.62
CA GLY A 179 11.77 -0.44 16.39
C GLY A 179 11.82 0.88 15.62
N ASP A 180 12.92 1.61 15.76
CA ASP A 180 13.13 2.93 15.14
C ASP A 180 13.46 2.87 13.63
N ALA A 181 13.63 1.68 13.06
CA ALA A 181 13.92 1.54 11.64
C ALA A 181 12.72 1.92 10.73
N VAL A 182 11.51 1.83 11.28
CA VAL A 182 10.27 2.24 10.62
C VAL A 182 9.49 3.17 11.54
N ARG A 183 9.08 4.32 11.00
CA ARG A 183 8.17 5.25 11.67
C ARG A 183 6.78 5.10 11.10
N PHE A 184 5.80 4.92 11.97
CA PHE A 184 4.39 4.88 11.61
C PHE A 184 3.69 6.22 11.84
N SER A 185 2.78 6.55 10.95
CA SER A 185 1.81 7.64 11.09
C SER A 185 0.45 7.14 10.60
N PHE A 186 -0.63 7.81 10.97
CA PHE A 186 -1.98 7.34 10.71
C PHE A 186 -2.79 8.39 9.97
N SER A 187 -3.75 7.94 9.17
CA SER A 187 -4.71 8.74 8.42
C SER A 187 -6.09 8.14 8.59
N ASP A 188 -7.12 8.99 8.68
CA ASP A 188 -8.52 8.58 8.82
C ASP A 188 -9.36 8.98 7.59
N GLY A 189 -8.75 9.65 6.62
CA GLY A 189 -9.44 10.16 5.44
C GLY A 189 -9.91 9.07 4.50
N HIS A 190 -9.03 8.12 4.12
CA HIS A 190 -9.40 6.98 3.28
C HIS A 190 -10.19 5.93 4.06
N THR A 191 -9.63 5.44 5.14
CA THR A 191 -10.28 4.53 6.09
C THR A 191 -9.73 4.79 7.49
N PRO A 192 -10.54 4.67 8.57
CA PRO A 192 -10.05 4.92 9.92
C PRO A 192 -8.83 4.08 10.28
N GLY A 193 -7.76 4.76 10.71
CA GLY A 193 -6.52 4.13 11.16
C GLY A 193 -5.64 3.57 10.05
N LEU A 194 -5.78 4.05 8.79
CA LEU A 194 -4.84 3.71 7.72
C LEU A 194 -3.41 4.03 8.18
N MET A 195 -2.54 3.04 8.20
CA MET A 195 -1.18 3.13 8.75
C MET A 195 -0.15 3.35 7.64
N LEU A 196 0.54 4.48 7.68
CA LEU A 196 1.60 4.84 6.75
C LEU A 196 2.95 4.45 7.36
N ALA A 197 3.73 3.66 6.66
CA ALA A 197 5.01 3.13 7.11
C ALA A 197 6.17 3.82 6.39
N GLU A 198 7.01 4.55 7.12
CA GLU A 198 8.20 5.21 6.61
C GLU A 198 9.46 4.44 7.05
N ILE A 199 10.19 3.89 6.09
CA ILE A 199 11.55 3.41 6.30
C ILE A 199 12.44 4.64 6.51
N VAL A 200 12.98 4.77 7.72
CA VAL A 200 13.71 5.96 8.15
C VAL A 200 15.03 6.06 7.39
N GLY A 201 15.26 7.24 6.80
CA GLY A 201 16.52 7.56 6.13
C GLY A 201 17.67 7.79 7.10
N PRO A 202 18.89 8.01 6.58
CA PRO A 202 20.05 8.31 7.42
C PRO A 202 19.84 9.60 8.22
N MET A 203 20.47 9.66 9.39
CA MET A 203 20.44 10.86 10.22
C MET A 203 21.36 11.94 9.63
N THR A 204 20.87 13.18 9.61
CA THR A 204 21.71 14.35 9.28
C THR A 204 22.63 14.72 10.43
N VAL A 205 23.54 15.66 10.18
CA VAL A 205 24.46 16.21 11.21
C VAL A 205 23.67 16.81 12.39
N ASP A 206 22.50 17.37 12.12
CA ASP A 206 21.61 17.98 13.12
C ASP A 206 20.70 16.94 13.84
N GLY A 207 20.95 15.66 13.62
CA GLY A 207 20.22 14.57 14.28
C GLY A 207 18.79 14.36 13.78
N GLN A 208 18.44 14.88 12.60
CA GLN A 208 17.12 14.66 11.97
C GLN A 208 17.24 13.61 10.85
N PRO A 209 16.26 12.69 10.71
CA PRO A 209 16.25 11.77 9.59
C PRO A 209 15.96 12.53 8.29
N HIS A 210 16.76 12.28 7.25
CA HIS A 210 16.58 12.86 5.92
C HIS A 210 16.59 11.77 4.86
N GLY A 211 15.77 11.93 3.82
CA GLY A 211 15.56 10.86 2.86
C GLY A 211 14.74 9.71 3.45
N GLY A 212 14.92 8.51 2.92
CA GLY A 212 14.09 7.37 3.25
C GLY A 212 12.96 7.17 2.24
N VAL A 213 12.08 6.21 2.54
CA VAL A 213 10.94 5.85 1.67
C VAL A 213 9.72 5.63 2.54
N VAL A 214 8.59 6.23 2.16
CA VAL A 214 7.30 5.98 2.81
C VAL A 214 6.38 5.20 1.87
N PHE A 215 5.78 4.14 2.37
CA PHE A 215 4.70 3.43 1.71
C PHE A 215 3.41 4.24 1.86
N CYS A 216 2.93 4.83 0.74
CA CYS A 216 1.85 5.81 0.79
C CYS A 216 0.45 5.19 0.88
N ALA A 217 0.33 3.90 0.56
CA ALA A 217 -0.95 3.21 0.50
C ALA A 217 -2.03 4.07 -0.20
N ASP A 218 -3.24 4.08 0.34
CA ASP A 218 -4.38 4.80 -0.24
C ASP A 218 -4.56 6.24 0.26
N LEU A 219 -3.59 6.77 1.01
CA LEU A 219 -3.47 8.22 1.16
C LEU A 219 -3.05 8.86 -0.18
N ILE A 220 -2.09 8.22 -0.89
CA ILE A 220 -1.59 8.66 -2.20
C ILE A 220 -1.30 7.39 -3.03
N PRO A 221 -2.32 6.80 -3.70
CA PRO A 221 -2.16 5.51 -4.39
C PRO A 221 -1.24 5.55 -5.61
N GLY A 222 -1.01 6.75 -6.20
CA GLY A 222 -0.17 6.94 -7.38
C GLY A 222 0.13 8.40 -7.66
N ARG A 223 0.93 8.66 -8.71
CA ARG A 223 1.35 10.03 -9.10
C ARG A 223 0.22 11.06 -9.24
N PRO A 224 -0.92 10.74 -9.87
CA PRO A 224 -2.01 11.71 -10.00
C PRO A 224 -2.56 12.21 -8.67
N TRP A 225 -2.56 11.37 -7.64
CA TRP A 225 -3.08 11.70 -6.31
C TRP A 225 -2.10 12.51 -5.45
N VAL A 226 -0.86 12.75 -5.92
CA VAL A 226 0.05 13.74 -5.32
C VAL A 226 -0.53 15.16 -5.49
N HIS A 227 -1.33 15.38 -6.53
CA HIS A 227 -2.08 16.63 -6.68
C HIS A 227 -3.13 16.75 -5.57
N LEU A 228 -2.98 17.75 -4.71
CA LEU A 228 -3.66 17.85 -3.42
C LEU A 228 -5.20 17.66 -3.47
N PRO A 229 -5.96 18.28 -4.41
CA PRO A 229 -7.42 18.15 -4.45
C PRO A 229 -7.93 16.79 -4.97
N VAL A 230 -7.08 15.94 -5.53
CA VAL A 230 -7.51 14.64 -6.08
C VAL A 230 -7.72 13.64 -4.95
N THR A 231 -8.94 13.14 -4.83
CA THR A 231 -9.37 12.14 -3.86
C THR A 231 -10.05 10.99 -4.58
N MET A 232 -10.32 9.89 -3.88
CA MET A 232 -11.09 8.78 -4.41
C MET A 232 -12.56 8.84 -3.94
N GLY A 233 -13.48 8.29 -4.73
CA GLY A 233 -14.86 8.05 -4.29
C GLY A 233 -14.94 7.01 -3.18
N TYR A 234 -13.89 6.23 -3.00
CA TYR A 234 -13.73 5.26 -1.91
C TYR A 234 -13.36 5.91 -0.58
N ASP A 235 -12.85 7.15 -0.57
CA ASP A 235 -12.45 7.83 0.65
C ASP A 235 -13.64 8.06 1.58
N ARG A 236 -13.43 7.80 2.87
CA ARG A 236 -14.47 7.95 3.90
C ARG A 236 -14.73 9.41 4.21
N ASN A 237 -13.68 10.21 4.20
CA ASN A 237 -13.72 11.65 4.46
C ASN A 237 -12.72 12.36 3.55
N ALA A 238 -13.20 12.81 2.39
CA ALA A 238 -12.35 13.43 1.38
C ALA A 238 -11.74 14.77 1.83
N GLU A 239 -12.44 15.57 2.66
CA GLU A 239 -11.89 16.82 3.20
C GLU A 239 -10.74 16.54 4.17
N LEU A 240 -10.96 15.63 5.11
CA LEU A 240 -9.93 15.22 6.06
C LEU A 240 -8.71 14.64 5.32
N LEU A 241 -8.94 13.77 4.31
CA LEU A 241 -7.85 13.21 3.49
C LEU A 241 -7.01 14.30 2.84
N ILE A 242 -7.62 15.38 2.33
CA ILE A 242 -6.89 16.50 1.72
C ILE A 242 -6.01 17.21 2.77
N ASP A 243 -6.53 17.43 3.98
CA ASP A 243 -5.79 18.10 5.05
C ASP A 243 -4.63 17.23 5.55
N GLU A 244 -4.87 15.94 5.80
CA GLU A 244 -3.83 14.96 6.17
C GLU A 244 -2.76 14.85 5.07
N LYS A 245 -3.17 14.73 3.81
CA LYS A 245 -2.28 14.66 2.66
C LYS A 245 -1.42 15.91 2.51
N ARG A 246 -1.97 17.11 2.79
CA ARG A 246 -1.20 18.37 2.77
C ARG A 246 -0.07 18.32 3.78
N ALA A 247 -0.38 18.03 5.05
CA ALA A 247 0.62 17.94 6.11
C ALA A 247 1.68 16.87 5.81
N PHE A 248 1.23 15.71 5.32
CA PHE A 248 2.09 14.61 4.90
C PHE A 248 3.06 15.03 3.78
N LEU A 249 2.56 15.64 2.70
CA LEU A 249 3.39 16.04 1.57
C LEU A 249 4.38 17.16 1.94
N GLU A 250 4.01 18.09 2.82
CA GLU A 250 4.92 19.11 3.32
C GLU A 250 6.06 18.50 4.13
N ASP A 251 5.78 17.55 5.02
CA ASP A 251 6.79 16.83 5.78
C ASP A 251 7.73 16.03 4.84
N LYS A 252 7.17 15.27 3.87
CA LYS A 252 7.99 14.46 2.98
C LYS A 252 8.86 15.32 2.05
N LEU A 253 8.34 16.44 1.57
CA LEU A 253 9.10 17.42 0.79
C LEU A 253 10.27 18.01 1.61
N ALA A 254 9.99 18.46 2.83
CA ALA A 254 11.00 19.08 3.69
C ALA A 254 12.15 18.12 4.06
N ARG A 255 11.83 16.83 4.26
CA ARG A 255 12.80 15.80 4.66
C ARG A 255 13.37 14.99 3.48
N GLY A 256 12.94 15.27 2.24
CA GLY A 256 13.41 14.54 1.05
C GLY A 256 12.99 13.05 1.04
N VAL A 257 11.91 12.70 1.73
CA VAL A 257 11.39 11.33 1.77
C VAL A 257 10.70 11.00 0.45
N ARG A 258 11.03 9.85 -0.13
CA ARG A 258 10.43 9.36 -1.38
C ARG A 258 9.10 8.68 -1.10
N LEU A 259 8.15 8.87 -2.00
CA LEU A 259 6.84 8.22 -1.98
C LEU A 259 6.89 6.89 -2.73
N PHE A 260 6.49 5.79 -2.11
CA PHE A 260 6.27 4.52 -2.79
C PHE A 260 4.78 4.32 -3.01
N PHE A 261 4.40 4.01 -4.27
CA PHE A 261 3.01 3.90 -4.72
C PHE A 261 2.59 2.45 -4.92
N THR A 262 1.43 2.11 -4.37
CA THR A 262 0.85 0.77 -4.52
C THR A 262 0.10 0.60 -5.83
N HIS A 263 -0.67 1.62 -6.26
CA HIS A 263 -1.61 1.48 -7.38
C HIS A 263 -1.16 2.12 -8.70
N ASP A 264 -0.05 2.87 -8.74
CA ASP A 264 0.45 3.43 -10.00
C ASP A 264 1.03 2.30 -10.88
N PRO A 265 0.46 2.02 -12.07
CA PRO A 265 0.93 0.89 -12.89
C PRO A 265 2.33 1.11 -13.50
N GLU A 266 2.77 2.37 -13.64
CA GLU A 266 4.01 2.72 -14.33
C GLU A 266 5.12 3.19 -13.39
N CYS A 267 4.78 3.65 -12.18
CA CYS A 267 5.74 4.25 -11.26
C CYS A 267 5.66 3.59 -9.87
N ALA A 268 6.76 3.01 -9.42
CA ALA A 268 6.85 2.46 -8.08
C ALA A 268 7.18 3.52 -7.03
N MET A 269 8.01 4.50 -7.38
CA MET A 269 8.51 5.48 -6.41
C MET A 269 8.79 6.83 -7.08
N ALA A 270 8.54 7.93 -6.36
CA ALA A 270 8.89 9.27 -6.81
C ALA A 270 9.27 10.18 -5.63
N GLN A 271 9.78 11.37 -5.94
CA GLN A 271 9.96 12.45 -4.97
C GLN A 271 8.82 13.44 -5.06
N VAL A 272 8.49 14.07 -3.93
CA VAL A 272 7.58 15.23 -3.90
C VAL A 272 8.36 16.47 -4.31
N VAL A 273 7.79 17.26 -5.19
CA VAL A 273 8.32 18.58 -5.58
C VAL A 273 7.18 19.61 -5.58
N ARG A 274 7.54 20.88 -5.69
CA ARG A 274 6.61 21.95 -6.06
C ARG A 274 6.79 22.27 -7.55
N ASP A 275 5.68 22.29 -8.30
CA ASP A 275 5.68 22.73 -9.70
C ASP A 275 5.82 24.25 -9.80
N ASP A 276 5.90 24.78 -11.03
CA ASP A 276 6.04 26.22 -11.31
C ASP A 276 4.87 27.06 -10.75
N LYS A 277 3.77 26.43 -10.38
CA LYS A 277 2.60 27.06 -9.76
C LYS A 277 2.55 26.84 -8.25
N GLY A 278 3.61 26.29 -7.66
CA GLY A 278 3.69 25.97 -6.23
C GLY A 278 2.84 24.78 -5.77
N ARG A 279 2.31 23.96 -6.69
CA ARG A 279 1.49 22.79 -6.37
C ARG A 279 2.37 21.56 -6.15
N PHE A 280 1.95 20.65 -5.29
CA PHE A 280 2.62 19.37 -5.15
C PHE A 280 2.53 18.55 -6.44
N ALA A 281 3.64 17.94 -6.80
CA ALA A 281 3.78 17.05 -7.95
C ALA A 281 4.79 15.93 -7.65
N ALA A 282 4.68 14.82 -8.37
CA ALA A 282 5.68 13.76 -8.37
C ALA A 282 6.78 14.08 -9.40
N ALA A 283 8.04 13.85 -9.03
CA ALA A 283 9.19 13.96 -9.91
C ALA A 283 10.24 12.90 -9.58
N HIS A 284 11.27 12.77 -10.41
CA HIS A 284 12.34 11.77 -10.25
C HIS A 284 11.78 10.37 -10.13
N GLU A 285 10.88 10.05 -11.04
CA GLU A 285 10.11 8.81 -11.08
C GLU A 285 11.00 7.58 -11.28
N VAL A 286 10.67 6.52 -10.56
CA VAL A 286 11.33 5.22 -10.64
C VAL A 286 10.25 4.18 -10.92
N ALA A 287 10.30 3.57 -12.09
CA ALA A 287 9.29 2.59 -12.50
C ALA A 287 9.37 1.30 -11.68
N GLU A 288 10.58 0.86 -11.29
CA GLU A 288 10.80 -0.40 -10.57
C GLU A 288 12.04 -0.31 -9.67
N LEU A 289 11.98 -0.98 -8.52
CA LEU A 289 13.12 -1.16 -7.61
C LEU A 289 13.62 -2.61 -7.70
N ARG A 290 14.90 -2.79 -7.98
CA ARG A 290 15.57 -4.11 -8.02
C ARG A 290 16.84 -4.07 -7.17
N ALA A 291 16.76 -4.55 -5.94
CA ALA A 291 17.87 -4.51 -4.97
C ALA A 291 18.46 -3.09 -4.81
N ARG A 292 17.63 -2.05 -4.90
CA ARG A 292 18.07 -0.66 -4.85
C ARG A 292 18.48 -0.29 -3.42
N PRO A 293 19.69 0.26 -3.18
CA PRO A 293 20.06 0.77 -1.87
C PRO A 293 19.13 1.90 -1.42
N LEU A 294 18.79 1.97 -0.12
CA LEU A 294 17.95 3.05 0.42
C LEU A 294 18.56 4.44 0.18
N ALA A 295 19.88 4.56 0.30
CA ALA A 295 20.63 5.80 0.18
C ALA A 295 20.94 6.22 -1.28
N ALA A 296 20.40 5.51 -2.28
CA ALA A 296 20.68 5.75 -3.70
C ALA A 296 19.62 6.64 -4.36
#